data_529c4d624453f916d459b3f5e8dad326
#
_entry.id   529c4d624453f916d459b3f5e8dad326
#
_cell.length_a   1.000
_cell.length_b   1.000
_cell.length_c   1.000
_cell.angle_alpha   90.00
_cell.angle_beta   90.00
_cell.angle_gamma   90.00
#
_symmetry.space_group_name_H-M   'P 1'
#
loop_
_entity.id
_entity.type
_entity.pdbx_description
1 polymer ?
#
loop_
_entity_poly.entity_id
_entity_poly.type
_entity_poly.pdbx_seq_one_letter_code
_entity_poly.pdbx_strand_id
1 'polypeptide(L)'
;MNKTFTFNVQLEQYRLVVKQIIKCCNLRINHHITLTMKEQAVLKNINDFENKSLLLVDDDNPFRERLARAMEKKGFSVVQAEGVQKGIDTVKTSKPGFAVVDLRLGDGNGLDVVKEIQNSNSDSRVIMLTGYGNIPTAVAAIKEGAIDYLAKPADAEDVEKALLADPSKRAAPPENPMSADRVKWEHIHRVFELCNRNVSETARRLKMHRRTLQRILSKRSPK
;
A
#
# COMPACT_ATOMS: atom_id res chain seq x y z
N MET A 1 -4.72 -9.85 -51.13
CA MET A 1 -5.03 -10.95 -50.18
C MET A 1 -3.79 -11.83 -50.12
N ASN A 2 -3.36 -12.27 -48.96
CA ASN A 2 -2.22 -13.19 -48.63
C ASN A 2 -0.88 -12.57 -48.24
N LYS A 3 -0.84 -11.70 -47.21
CA LYS A 3 0.40 -11.47 -46.42
C LYS A 3 0.24 -11.73 -44.91
N THR A 4 -0.97 -11.85 -44.42
CA THR A 4 -1.28 -12.11 -43.00
C THR A 4 -1.30 -13.58 -42.62
N PHE A 5 -1.48 -14.49 -43.59
CA PHE A 5 -1.55 -15.93 -43.34
C PHE A 5 -0.17 -16.59 -43.17
N THR A 6 0.87 -16.02 -43.78
CA THR A 6 2.25 -16.55 -43.71
C THR A 6 2.91 -16.22 -42.38
N PHE A 7 2.53 -15.13 -41.72
CA PHE A 7 3.13 -14.70 -40.45
C PHE A 7 2.66 -15.55 -39.25
N ASN A 8 1.42 -16.01 -39.28
CA ASN A 8 0.88 -16.84 -38.19
C ASN A 8 1.42 -18.28 -38.21
N VAL A 9 1.69 -18.83 -39.39
CA VAL A 9 2.24 -20.19 -39.52
C VAL A 9 3.71 -20.24 -39.05
N GLN A 10 4.47 -19.16 -39.27
CA GLN A 10 5.85 -19.07 -38.83
C GLN A 10 5.97 -18.93 -37.33
N LEU A 11 5.06 -18.21 -36.67
CA LEU A 11 5.00 -18.09 -35.20
C LEU A 11 4.65 -19.40 -34.49
N GLU A 12 3.77 -20.19 -35.07
CA GLU A 12 3.43 -21.53 -34.54
C GLU A 12 4.58 -22.53 -34.68
N GLN A 13 5.32 -22.49 -35.78
CA GLN A 13 6.54 -23.29 -35.95
C GLN A 13 7.63 -22.92 -34.95
N TYR A 14 7.83 -21.63 -34.71
CA TYR A 14 8.77 -21.17 -33.67
C TYR A 14 8.37 -21.63 -32.25
N ARG A 15 7.06 -21.62 -31.95
CA ARG A 15 6.53 -22.15 -30.68
C ARG A 15 6.80 -23.63 -30.49
N LEU A 16 6.65 -24.41 -31.52
CA LEU A 16 6.90 -25.87 -31.51
C LEU A 16 8.39 -26.16 -31.35
N VAL A 17 9.25 -25.46 -32.07
CA VAL A 17 10.72 -25.62 -31.97
C VAL A 17 11.24 -25.23 -30.59
N VAL A 18 10.77 -24.14 -30.03
CA VAL A 18 11.14 -23.72 -28.65
C VAL A 18 10.68 -24.75 -27.62
N LYS A 19 9.45 -25.30 -27.75
CA LYS A 19 8.97 -26.37 -26.87
C LYS A 19 9.79 -27.67 -27.03
N GLN A 20 10.28 -27.98 -28.21
CA GLN A 20 11.11 -29.18 -28.49
C GLN A 20 12.52 -29.01 -27.91
N ILE A 21 13.11 -27.84 -28.05
CA ILE A 21 14.44 -27.49 -27.45
C ILE A 21 14.40 -27.55 -25.93
N ILE A 22 13.33 -27.06 -25.31
CA ILE A 22 13.12 -27.13 -23.84
C ILE A 22 12.99 -28.60 -23.38
N LYS A 23 12.42 -29.46 -24.19
CA LYS A 23 12.19 -30.88 -23.89
C LYS A 23 13.44 -31.75 -24.12
N CYS A 24 14.33 -31.37 -25.03
CA CYS A 24 15.57 -32.11 -25.35
C CYS A 24 16.75 -31.70 -24.45
N CYS A 25 16.80 -30.47 -23.96
CA CYS A 25 17.76 -30.06 -22.97
C CYS A 25 17.19 -30.41 -21.57
N ASN A 26 17.62 -31.56 -21.06
CA ASN A 26 17.35 -32.02 -19.68
C ASN A 26 18.08 -31.10 -18.66
N LEU A 27 17.93 -29.80 -18.85
CA LEU A 27 18.43 -28.75 -17.98
C LEU A 27 17.38 -28.53 -16.90
N ARG A 28 17.66 -29.08 -15.73
CA ARG A 28 17.19 -28.57 -14.43
C ARG A 28 17.59 -27.09 -14.28
N ILE A 29 17.16 -26.25 -15.22
CA ILE A 29 17.28 -24.83 -15.12
C ILE A 29 15.95 -24.32 -14.58
N ASN A 30 15.96 -24.24 -13.26
CA ASN A 30 15.41 -23.12 -12.56
C ASN A 30 13.91 -23.07 -12.31
N HIS A 31 13.53 -23.83 -11.32
CA HIS A 31 12.47 -23.38 -10.40
C HIS A 31 12.72 -21.93 -9.93
N HIS A 32 13.97 -21.48 -9.90
CA HIS A 32 14.35 -20.12 -9.48
C HIS A 32 14.07 -19.02 -10.53
N ILE A 33 14.26 -19.29 -11.82
CA ILE A 33 13.99 -18.27 -12.87
C ILE A 33 12.49 -18.12 -13.16
N THR A 34 11.74 -19.21 -13.03
CA THR A 34 10.27 -19.16 -13.21
C THR A 34 9.58 -18.46 -12.04
N LEU A 35 10.17 -18.50 -10.84
CA LEU A 35 9.71 -17.76 -9.66
C LEU A 35 10.04 -16.26 -9.78
N THR A 36 11.22 -15.89 -10.28
CA THR A 36 11.58 -14.47 -10.44
C THR A 36 10.79 -13.74 -11.54
N MET A 37 10.31 -14.44 -12.56
CA MET A 37 9.43 -13.84 -13.57
C MET A 37 7.95 -13.77 -13.16
N LYS A 38 7.52 -14.52 -12.14
CA LYS A 38 6.14 -14.45 -11.60
C LYS A 38 5.98 -13.39 -10.52
N GLU A 39 7.05 -12.82 -10.03
CA GLU A 39 7.03 -11.92 -8.86
C GLU A 39 7.20 -10.43 -9.19
N GLN A 40 7.39 -10.09 -10.46
CA GLN A 40 7.21 -8.71 -10.88
C GLN A 40 5.70 -8.44 -10.93
N ALA A 41 5.14 -7.94 -9.82
CA ALA A 41 3.87 -7.25 -9.86
C ALA A 41 3.96 -6.23 -11.00
N VAL A 42 3.17 -6.40 -12.07
CA VAL A 42 3.09 -5.41 -13.13
C VAL A 42 2.45 -4.19 -12.48
N LEU A 43 3.29 -3.27 -12.01
CA LEU A 43 2.83 -1.97 -11.53
C LEU A 43 2.23 -1.28 -12.76
N LYS A 44 0.95 -0.95 -12.68
CA LYS A 44 0.32 -0.11 -13.70
C LYS A 44 0.96 1.27 -13.64
N ASN A 45 1.11 1.92 -14.79
CA ASN A 45 1.53 3.31 -14.82
C ASN A 45 0.29 4.19 -14.59
N ILE A 46 0.46 5.37 -13.99
CA ILE A 46 -0.65 6.34 -13.82
C ILE A 46 -1.28 6.71 -15.17
N ASN A 47 -0.50 6.62 -16.26
CA ASN A 47 -1.00 6.89 -17.61
C ASN A 47 -1.96 5.84 -18.15
N ASP A 48 -2.03 4.66 -17.54
CA ASP A 48 -2.97 3.60 -17.91
C ASP A 48 -4.39 3.87 -17.36
N PHE A 49 -4.56 4.92 -16.54
CA PHE A 49 -5.82 5.29 -15.92
C PHE A 49 -6.40 6.56 -16.57
N GLU A 50 -7.68 6.52 -16.92
CA GLU A 50 -8.40 7.68 -17.46
C GLU A 50 -8.61 8.76 -16.39
N ASN A 51 -9.05 8.34 -15.20
CA ASN A 51 -9.26 9.23 -14.07
C ASN A 51 -8.03 9.24 -13.15
N LYS A 52 -7.21 10.30 -13.25
CA LYS A 52 -6.00 10.52 -12.46
C LYS A 52 -6.24 11.38 -11.22
N SER A 53 -7.52 11.69 -10.90
CA SER A 53 -7.84 12.51 -9.73
C SER A 53 -7.54 11.73 -8.44
N LEU A 54 -6.80 12.37 -7.55
CA LEU A 54 -6.41 11.84 -6.24
C LEU A 54 -6.97 12.73 -5.15
N LEU A 55 -7.83 12.18 -4.30
CA LEU A 55 -8.25 12.85 -3.07
C LEU A 55 -7.29 12.50 -1.93
N LEU A 56 -6.71 13.51 -1.31
CA LEU A 56 -5.83 13.36 -0.16
C LEU A 56 -6.50 13.95 1.09
N VAL A 57 -6.82 13.09 2.06
CA VAL A 57 -7.51 13.47 3.30
C VAL A 57 -6.60 13.23 4.49
N ASP A 58 -6.18 14.29 5.17
CA ASP A 58 -5.27 14.24 6.32
C ASP A 58 -5.39 15.54 7.10
N ASP A 59 -5.41 15.53 8.42
CA ASP A 59 -5.46 16.73 9.25
C ASP A 59 -4.08 17.37 9.50
N ASP A 60 -2.99 16.62 9.26
CA ASP A 60 -1.62 17.14 9.27
C ASP A 60 -1.32 17.95 8.00
N ASN A 61 -1.50 19.27 8.06
CA ASN A 61 -1.29 20.15 6.91
C ASN A 61 0.13 20.06 6.30
N PRO A 62 1.23 20.12 7.07
CA PRO A 62 2.58 19.93 6.53
C PRO A 62 2.79 18.62 5.79
N PHE A 63 2.27 17.52 6.33
CA PHE A 63 2.35 16.22 5.69
C PHE A 63 1.51 16.18 4.41
N ARG A 64 0.25 16.64 4.47
CA ARG A 64 -0.69 16.68 3.35
C ARG A 64 -0.13 17.48 2.17
N GLU A 65 0.37 18.70 2.40
CA GLU A 65 0.94 19.53 1.34
C GLU A 65 2.21 18.92 0.72
N ARG A 66 3.07 18.30 1.52
CA ARG A 66 4.27 17.65 1.02
C ARG A 66 3.92 16.45 0.14
N LEU A 67 2.99 15.61 0.59
CA LEU A 67 2.54 14.44 -0.16
C LEU A 67 1.81 14.88 -1.44
N ALA A 68 0.94 15.89 -1.37
CA ALA A 68 0.22 16.42 -2.54
C ALA A 68 1.20 16.83 -3.64
N ARG A 69 2.18 17.68 -3.32
CA ARG A 69 3.22 18.13 -4.28
C ARG A 69 4.02 16.96 -4.88
N ALA A 70 4.28 15.94 -4.09
CA ALA A 70 5.00 14.76 -4.57
C ALA A 70 4.14 13.92 -5.53
N MET A 71 2.86 13.75 -5.23
CA MET A 71 1.92 13.01 -6.09
C MET A 71 1.59 13.77 -7.39
N GLU A 72 1.50 15.10 -7.36
CA GLU A 72 1.37 15.94 -8.55
C GLU A 72 2.54 15.73 -9.51
N LYS A 73 3.78 15.69 -9.01
CA LYS A 73 4.99 15.39 -9.82
C LYS A 73 4.95 14.00 -10.46
N LYS A 74 4.20 13.07 -9.87
CA LYS A 74 3.99 11.71 -10.39
C LYS A 74 2.81 11.62 -11.39
N GLY A 75 2.14 12.75 -11.66
CA GLY A 75 1.08 12.86 -12.68
C GLY A 75 -0.35 12.70 -12.15
N PHE A 76 -0.57 12.71 -10.84
CA PHE A 76 -1.90 12.76 -10.26
C PHE A 76 -2.44 14.19 -10.21
N SER A 77 -3.75 14.34 -10.39
CA SER A 77 -4.48 15.60 -10.15
C SER A 77 -4.98 15.62 -8.71
N VAL A 78 -4.27 16.31 -7.82
CA VAL A 78 -4.50 16.20 -6.37
C VAL A 78 -5.52 17.23 -5.88
N VAL A 79 -6.53 16.74 -5.14
CA VAL A 79 -7.47 17.57 -4.36
C VAL A 79 -7.26 17.23 -2.88
N GLN A 80 -7.19 18.25 -2.03
CA GLN A 80 -6.89 18.09 -0.61
C GLN A 80 -8.10 18.38 0.26
N ALA A 81 -8.27 17.58 1.32
CA ALA A 81 -9.26 17.79 2.37
C ALA A 81 -8.58 17.64 3.75
N GLU A 82 -8.98 18.46 4.71
CA GLU A 82 -8.39 18.52 6.04
C GLU A 82 -9.12 17.67 7.09
N GLY A 83 -10.26 17.06 6.70
CA GLY A 83 -11.08 16.28 7.60
C GLY A 83 -12.15 15.49 6.88
N VAL A 84 -12.95 14.77 7.68
CA VAL A 84 -14.01 13.86 7.18
C VAL A 84 -15.06 14.62 6.38
N GLN A 85 -15.61 15.72 6.93
CA GLN A 85 -16.71 16.45 6.27
C GLN A 85 -16.27 16.97 4.91
N LYS A 86 -15.14 17.65 4.85
CA LYS A 86 -14.58 18.19 3.60
C LYS A 86 -14.19 17.08 2.61
N GLY A 87 -13.72 15.95 3.11
CA GLY A 87 -13.47 14.75 2.30
C GLY A 87 -14.73 14.24 1.62
N ILE A 88 -15.80 14.05 2.39
CA ILE A 88 -17.11 13.60 1.90
C ILE A 88 -17.69 14.58 0.85
N ASP A 89 -17.66 15.89 1.13
CA ASP A 89 -18.16 16.90 0.20
C ASP A 89 -17.38 16.92 -1.11
N THR A 90 -16.06 16.71 -1.03
CA THR A 90 -15.18 16.58 -2.21
C THR A 90 -15.52 15.31 -3.00
N VAL A 91 -15.75 14.17 -2.36
CA VAL A 91 -16.14 12.92 -3.02
C VAL A 91 -17.40 13.09 -3.85
N LYS A 92 -18.43 13.74 -3.29
CA LYS A 92 -19.72 13.98 -3.96
C LYS A 92 -19.58 14.82 -5.23
N THR A 93 -18.63 15.74 -5.25
CA THR A 93 -18.43 16.66 -6.38
C THR A 93 -17.45 16.14 -7.42
N SER A 94 -16.37 15.45 -7.02
CA SER A 94 -15.25 15.11 -7.90
C SER A 94 -15.16 13.64 -8.31
N LYS A 95 -15.79 12.71 -7.57
CA LYS A 95 -15.74 11.26 -7.78
C LYS A 95 -14.29 10.79 -8.07
N PRO A 96 -13.37 10.87 -7.12
CA PRO A 96 -11.96 10.65 -7.36
C PRO A 96 -11.69 9.22 -7.82
N GLY A 97 -10.73 9.04 -8.74
CA GLY A 97 -10.25 7.70 -9.17
C GLY A 97 -9.30 7.07 -8.15
N PHE A 98 -8.63 7.92 -7.36
CA PHE A 98 -7.69 7.51 -6.31
C PHE A 98 -7.97 8.28 -5.04
N ALA A 99 -7.72 7.65 -3.89
CA ALA A 99 -7.78 8.34 -2.61
C ALA A 99 -6.71 7.84 -1.63
N VAL A 100 -6.20 8.77 -0.84
CA VAL A 100 -5.35 8.50 0.31
C VAL A 100 -5.98 9.17 1.51
N VAL A 101 -6.36 8.36 2.51
CA VAL A 101 -7.17 8.83 3.64
C VAL A 101 -6.47 8.47 4.95
N ASP A 102 -6.22 9.47 5.81
CA ASP A 102 -5.80 9.14 7.17
C ASP A 102 -6.96 8.52 7.95
N LEU A 103 -6.64 7.52 8.72
CA LEU A 103 -7.58 6.86 9.61
C LEU A 103 -8.15 7.79 10.67
N ARG A 104 -7.28 8.61 11.28
CA ARG A 104 -7.64 9.52 12.37
C ARG A 104 -7.61 10.95 11.88
N LEU A 105 -8.76 11.54 11.79
CA LEU A 105 -8.96 12.93 11.43
C LEU A 105 -9.47 13.69 12.66
N GLY A 106 -9.16 14.96 12.75
CA GLY A 106 -9.55 15.78 13.91
C GLY A 106 -11.06 15.86 14.14
N ASP A 107 -11.87 15.68 13.08
CA ASP A 107 -13.33 15.70 13.07
C ASP A 107 -14.00 14.33 12.96
N GLY A 108 -13.21 13.21 12.95
CA GLY A 108 -13.80 11.87 12.90
C GLY A 108 -12.91 10.77 12.42
N ASN A 109 -13.52 9.74 11.81
CA ASN A 109 -12.84 8.56 11.33
C ASN A 109 -12.79 8.55 9.80
N GLY A 110 -11.59 8.38 9.24
CA GLY A 110 -11.39 8.31 7.80
C GLY A 110 -12.13 7.14 7.11
N LEU A 111 -12.55 6.12 7.86
CA LEU A 111 -13.39 5.03 7.31
C LEU A 111 -14.72 5.55 6.74
N ASP A 112 -15.27 6.64 7.29
CA ASP A 112 -16.52 7.21 6.77
C ASP A 112 -16.30 7.85 5.40
N VAL A 113 -15.12 8.44 5.16
CA VAL A 113 -14.73 8.94 3.83
C VAL A 113 -14.55 7.78 2.85
N VAL A 114 -13.92 6.67 3.27
CA VAL A 114 -13.75 5.47 2.44
C VAL A 114 -15.10 4.91 1.99
N LYS A 115 -16.08 4.80 2.90
CA LYS A 115 -17.44 4.35 2.58
C LYS A 115 -18.09 5.24 1.53
N GLU A 116 -17.99 6.56 1.68
CA GLU A 116 -18.57 7.50 0.73
C GLU A 116 -17.91 7.41 -0.64
N ILE A 117 -16.58 7.23 -0.70
CA ILE A 117 -15.85 7.01 -1.95
C ILE A 117 -16.38 5.75 -2.64
N GLN A 118 -16.46 4.62 -1.93
CA GLN A 118 -16.92 3.35 -2.50
C GLN A 118 -18.38 3.40 -2.96
N ASN A 119 -19.24 4.13 -2.24
CA ASN A 119 -20.63 4.35 -2.64
C ASN A 119 -20.75 5.20 -3.91
N SER A 120 -19.87 6.20 -4.06
CA SER A 120 -19.88 7.13 -5.19
C SER A 120 -19.20 6.59 -6.44
N ASN A 121 -18.14 5.79 -6.26
CA ASN A 121 -17.35 5.18 -7.32
C ASN A 121 -16.64 3.92 -6.77
N SER A 122 -17.22 2.75 -7.04
CA SER A 122 -16.69 1.46 -6.59
C SER A 122 -15.33 1.10 -7.19
N ASP A 123 -14.95 1.73 -8.30
CA ASP A 123 -13.68 1.49 -8.97
C ASP A 123 -12.55 2.35 -8.40
N SER A 124 -12.85 3.25 -7.47
CA SER A 124 -11.87 4.09 -6.80
C SER A 124 -10.85 3.26 -6.02
N ARG A 125 -9.60 3.62 -6.18
CA ARG A 125 -8.47 2.95 -5.52
C ARG A 125 -8.11 3.71 -4.25
N VAL A 126 -8.51 3.18 -3.11
CA VAL A 126 -8.38 3.85 -1.81
C VAL A 126 -7.31 3.20 -0.97
N ILE A 127 -6.37 4.00 -0.44
CA ILE A 127 -5.37 3.60 0.54
C ILE A 127 -5.64 4.32 1.85
N MET A 128 -5.57 3.57 2.95
CA MET A 128 -5.60 4.15 4.29
C MET A 128 -4.19 4.41 4.80
N LEU A 129 -3.94 5.61 5.32
CA LEU A 129 -2.75 5.92 6.10
C LEU A 129 -3.06 5.86 7.59
N THR A 130 -2.06 5.55 8.41
CA THR A 130 -2.24 5.57 9.86
C THR A 130 -0.92 5.69 10.61
N GLY A 131 -0.91 6.48 11.65
CA GLY A 131 0.20 6.57 12.61
C GLY A 131 0.25 5.40 13.60
N TYR A 132 -0.82 4.58 13.67
CA TYR A 132 -0.93 3.46 14.60
C TYR A 132 -1.44 2.23 13.85
N GLY A 133 -0.49 1.42 13.37
CA GLY A 133 -0.81 0.14 12.75
C GLY A 133 -1.37 -0.84 13.76
N ASN A 134 -2.70 -0.94 13.89
CA ASN A 134 -3.29 -2.10 14.54
C ASN A 134 -4.05 -2.94 13.52
N ILE A 135 -3.88 -4.25 13.60
CA ILE A 135 -4.46 -5.23 12.67
C ILE A 135 -6.00 -5.11 12.55
N PRO A 136 -6.78 -4.94 13.64
CA PRO A 136 -8.22 -4.78 13.53
C PRO A 136 -8.65 -3.61 12.64
N THR A 137 -7.93 -2.51 12.69
CA THR A 137 -8.27 -1.31 11.88
C THR A 137 -7.91 -1.51 10.41
N ALA A 138 -6.78 -2.17 10.12
CA ALA A 138 -6.42 -2.53 8.76
C ALA A 138 -7.49 -3.46 8.14
N VAL A 139 -7.95 -4.46 8.89
CA VAL A 139 -9.02 -5.37 8.47
C VAL A 139 -10.33 -4.60 8.23
N ALA A 140 -10.67 -3.64 9.10
CA ALA A 140 -11.86 -2.80 8.90
C ALA A 140 -11.75 -1.97 7.63
N ALA A 141 -10.61 -1.32 7.36
CA ALA A 141 -10.36 -0.54 6.16
C ALA A 141 -10.54 -1.37 4.88
N ILE A 142 -9.97 -2.58 4.85
CA ILE A 142 -10.11 -3.49 3.70
C ILE A 142 -11.58 -3.94 3.51
N LYS A 143 -12.31 -4.20 4.58
CA LYS A 143 -13.74 -4.56 4.51
C LYS A 143 -14.61 -3.41 3.97
N GLU A 144 -14.23 -2.17 4.24
CA GLU A 144 -14.91 -0.97 3.73
C GLU A 144 -14.46 -0.61 2.31
N GLY A 145 -13.59 -1.42 1.67
CA GLY A 145 -13.20 -1.27 0.27
C GLY A 145 -11.85 -0.56 0.04
N ALA A 146 -11.06 -0.28 1.07
CA ALA A 146 -9.69 0.16 0.86
C ALA A 146 -8.89 -0.97 0.17
N ILE A 147 -8.06 -0.60 -0.81
CA ILE A 147 -7.20 -1.58 -1.50
C ILE A 147 -5.96 -1.91 -0.69
N ASP A 148 -5.48 -1.01 0.13
CA ASP A 148 -4.30 -1.23 0.96
C ASP A 148 -4.28 -0.30 2.18
N TYR A 149 -3.30 -0.51 3.03
CA TYR A 149 -3.13 0.14 4.31
C TYR A 149 -1.65 0.35 4.58
N LEU A 150 -1.22 1.61 4.74
CA LEU A 150 0.17 1.98 4.96
C LEU A 150 0.35 2.65 6.33
N ALA A 151 1.43 2.26 7.01
CA ALA A 151 1.82 2.91 8.27
C ALA A 151 2.57 4.21 8.00
N LYS A 152 2.20 5.30 8.69
CA LYS A 152 3.01 6.52 8.73
C LYS A 152 4.29 6.28 9.55
N PRO A 153 5.45 6.75 9.13
CA PRO A 153 5.70 7.59 7.96
C PRO A 153 5.66 6.79 6.65
N ALA A 154 4.85 7.21 5.70
CA ALA A 154 4.82 6.70 4.35
C ALA A 154 5.37 7.78 3.40
N ASP A 155 6.19 7.37 2.44
CA ASP A 155 6.66 8.28 1.41
C ASP A 155 5.77 8.20 0.14
N ALA A 156 6.00 9.13 -0.79
CA ALA A 156 5.20 9.21 -2.01
C ALA A 156 5.44 8.02 -2.95
N GLU A 157 6.58 7.32 -2.83
CA GLU A 157 6.85 6.12 -3.63
C GLU A 157 6.05 4.93 -3.12
N ASP A 158 5.96 4.75 -1.81
CA ASP A 158 5.17 3.69 -1.19
C ASP A 158 3.67 3.88 -1.49
N VAL A 159 3.20 5.13 -1.38
CA VAL A 159 1.82 5.50 -1.71
C VAL A 159 1.50 5.23 -3.19
N GLU A 160 2.36 5.65 -4.11
CA GLU A 160 2.18 5.40 -5.54
C GLU A 160 2.16 3.90 -5.86
N LYS A 161 3.14 3.14 -5.36
CA LYS A 161 3.21 1.68 -5.55
C LYS A 161 1.93 1.00 -5.08
N ALA A 162 1.44 1.37 -3.91
CA ALA A 162 0.22 0.80 -3.37
C ALA A 162 -1.03 1.21 -4.16
N LEU A 163 -1.14 2.48 -4.60
CA LEU A 163 -2.23 2.95 -5.46
C LEU A 163 -2.25 2.25 -6.83
N LEU A 164 -1.10 1.97 -7.41
CA LEU A 164 -0.98 1.39 -8.75
C LEU A 164 -0.86 -0.16 -8.74
N ALA A 165 -0.72 -0.78 -7.57
CA ALA A 165 -0.64 -2.24 -7.44
C ALA A 165 -1.87 -2.95 -8.01
N ASP A 166 -1.69 -4.09 -8.66
CA ASP A 166 -2.80 -4.90 -9.21
C ASP A 166 -3.63 -5.52 -8.08
N PRO A 167 -4.93 -5.22 -7.96
CA PRO A 167 -5.78 -5.77 -6.92
C PRO A 167 -5.89 -7.30 -6.96
N SER A 168 -5.71 -7.91 -8.14
CA SER A 168 -5.78 -9.36 -8.31
C SER A 168 -4.56 -10.10 -7.78
N LYS A 169 -3.46 -9.37 -7.54
CA LYS A 169 -2.19 -9.89 -7.03
C LYS A 169 -1.94 -9.54 -5.56
N ARG A 170 -2.99 -9.23 -4.81
CA ARG A 170 -2.85 -9.04 -3.35
C ARG A 170 -2.16 -10.26 -2.77
N ALA A 171 -1.03 -10.04 -2.11
CA ALA A 171 -0.46 -11.08 -1.28
C ALA A 171 -1.54 -11.52 -0.30
N ALA A 172 -1.83 -12.82 -0.27
CA ALA A 172 -2.64 -13.37 0.81
C ALA A 172 -2.04 -12.90 2.13
N PRO A 173 -2.87 -12.61 3.15
CA PRO A 173 -2.34 -12.31 4.48
C PRO A 173 -1.30 -13.38 4.81
N PRO A 174 -0.15 -13.03 5.38
CA PRO A 174 0.87 -14.02 5.69
C PRO A 174 0.24 -15.15 6.48
N GLU A 175 0.42 -16.39 6.04
CA GLU A 175 -0.16 -17.59 6.67
C GLU A 175 0.20 -17.70 8.15
N ASN A 176 1.29 -17.02 8.56
CA ASN A 176 1.69 -16.86 9.95
C ASN A 176 1.68 -15.37 10.33
N PRO A 177 0.61 -14.87 10.95
CA PRO A 177 0.62 -13.52 11.50
C PRO A 177 1.74 -13.41 12.56
N MET A 178 2.46 -12.29 12.55
CA MET A 178 3.47 -12.02 13.57
C MET A 178 2.86 -12.18 14.97
N SER A 179 3.59 -12.80 15.88
CA SER A 179 3.12 -12.96 17.26
C SER A 179 2.84 -11.58 17.88
N ALA A 180 1.85 -11.49 18.76
CA ALA A 180 1.50 -10.25 19.45
C ALA A 180 2.71 -9.63 20.19
N ASP A 181 3.59 -10.48 20.71
CA ASP A 181 4.81 -10.05 21.38
C ASP A 181 5.82 -9.42 20.40
N ARG A 182 5.93 -9.94 19.20
CA ARG A 182 6.78 -9.37 18.15
C ARG A 182 6.26 -8.03 17.68
N VAL A 183 4.97 -7.89 17.42
CA VAL A 183 4.32 -6.62 17.06
C VAL A 183 4.54 -5.57 18.16
N LYS A 184 4.35 -5.95 19.43
CA LYS A 184 4.60 -5.08 20.58
C LYS A 184 6.07 -4.67 20.67
N TRP A 185 6.99 -5.60 20.45
CA TRP A 185 8.42 -5.35 20.48
C TRP A 185 8.84 -4.36 19.38
N GLU A 186 8.39 -4.58 18.13
CA GLU A 186 8.68 -3.69 16.99
C GLU A 186 8.11 -2.29 17.21
N HIS A 187 6.88 -2.18 17.72
CA HIS A 187 6.26 -0.89 18.06
C HIS A 187 7.09 -0.11 19.08
N ILE A 188 7.53 -0.78 20.15
CA ILE A 188 8.35 -0.16 21.21
C ILE A 188 9.68 0.33 20.63
N HIS A 189 10.35 -0.48 19.80
CA HIS A 189 11.62 -0.10 19.17
C HIS A 189 11.46 1.07 18.21
N ARG A 190 10.38 1.11 17.43
CA ARG A 190 10.09 2.25 16.54
C ARG A 190 9.90 3.55 17.33
N VAL A 191 9.11 3.53 18.41
CA VAL A 191 8.94 4.72 19.24
C VAL A 191 10.25 5.13 19.94
N PHE A 192 11.10 4.15 20.30
CA PHE A 192 12.42 4.42 20.86
C PHE A 192 13.34 5.14 19.87
N GLU A 193 13.37 4.72 18.60
CA GLU A 193 14.11 5.42 17.54
C GLU A 193 13.54 6.82 17.29
N LEU A 194 12.22 7.00 17.22
CA LEU A 194 11.57 8.30 17.07
C LEU A 194 11.85 9.27 18.22
N CYS A 195 12.17 8.75 19.39
CA CYS A 195 12.59 9.53 20.56
C CYS A 195 14.12 9.71 20.62
N ASN A 196 14.84 9.53 19.51
CA ASN A 196 16.31 9.60 19.45
C ASN A 196 16.98 8.70 20.52
N ARG A 197 16.44 7.51 20.72
CA ARG A 197 16.89 6.52 21.72
C ARG A 197 16.83 6.97 23.17
N ASN A 198 16.02 7.97 23.46
CA ASN A 198 15.82 8.47 24.82
C ASN A 198 14.80 7.61 25.57
N VAL A 199 15.29 6.75 26.48
CA VAL A 199 14.47 5.84 27.27
C VAL A 199 13.38 6.54 28.08
N SER A 200 13.71 7.69 28.69
CA SER A 200 12.76 8.42 29.55
C SER A 200 11.61 9.01 28.75
N GLU A 201 11.90 9.60 27.58
CA GLU A 201 10.91 10.15 26.67
C GLU A 201 10.04 9.05 26.07
N THR A 202 10.66 7.95 25.62
CA THR A 202 9.96 6.79 25.10
C THR A 202 9.00 6.17 26.11
N ALA A 203 9.45 6.02 27.37
CA ALA A 203 8.62 5.50 28.45
C ALA A 203 7.39 6.40 28.70
N ARG A 204 7.57 7.72 28.64
CA ARG A 204 6.50 8.69 28.80
C ARG A 204 5.48 8.59 27.65
N ARG A 205 5.95 8.56 26.38
CA ARG A 205 5.08 8.42 25.20
C ARG A 205 4.30 7.11 25.19
N LEU A 206 4.95 6.01 25.56
CA LEU A 206 4.32 4.70 25.62
C LEU A 206 3.49 4.47 26.88
N LYS A 207 3.43 5.45 27.80
CA LYS A 207 2.78 5.32 29.13
C LYS A 207 3.25 4.06 29.87
N MET A 208 4.55 3.76 29.77
CA MET A 208 5.18 2.59 30.38
C MET A 208 6.14 3.00 31.49
N HIS A 209 6.33 2.11 32.46
CA HIS A 209 7.36 2.32 33.46
C HIS A 209 8.76 2.18 32.84
N ARG A 210 9.69 3.10 33.13
CA ARG A 210 11.05 3.13 32.58
C ARG A 210 11.79 1.78 32.71
N ARG A 211 11.67 1.11 33.85
CA ARG A 211 12.25 -0.23 34.09
C ARG A 211 11.69 -1.30 33.13
N THR A 212 10.38 -1.24 32.89
CA THR A 212 9.72 -2.17 31.98
C THR A 212 10.24 -1.98 30.56
N LEU A 213 10.36 -0.73 30.10
CA LEU A 213 10.90 -0.38 28.80
C LEU A 213 12.35 -0.87 28.66
N GLN A 214 13.23 -0.58 29.64
CA GLN A 214 14.61 -1.04 29.60
C GLN A 214 14.72 -2.56 29.48
N ARG A 215 13.90 -3.31 30.23
CA ARG A 215 13.85 -4.78 30.15
C ARG A 215 13.40 -5.29 28.76
N ILE A 216 12.50 -4.56 28.09
CA ILE A 216 12.06 -4.92 26.73
C ILE A 216 13.16 -4.61 25.71
N LEU A 217 13.78 -3.43 25.79
CA LEU A 217 14.86 -3.02 24.89
C LEU A 217 16.12 -3.90 25.00
N SER A 218 16.37 -4.50 26.17
CA SER A 218 17.49 -5.42 26.37
C SER A 218 17.25 -6.84 25.84
N LYS A 219 16.00 -7.19 25.52
CA LYS A 219 15.64 -8.50 24.96
C LYS A 219 15.83 -8.53 23.44
N ARG A 220 16.23 -9.70 22.92
CA ARG A 220 16.20 -9.94 21.47
C ARG A 220 14.76 -9.97 20.97
N SER A 221 14.60 -9.70 19.67
CA SER A 221 13.29 -9.83 19.00
C SER A 221 12.67 -11.19 19.29
N PRO A 222 11.40 -11.26 19.71
CA PRO A 222 10.65 -12.51 19.76
C PRO A 222 10.61 -13.16 18.35
N LYS A 223 10.64 -14.48 18.31
CA LYS A 223 10.48 -15.23 17.05
C LYS A 223 9.05 -15.18 16.57
#